data_3b3ce9d3b3efdf2f94ba99a6e0568b95
#
_entry.id   3b3ce9d3b3efdf2f94ba99a6e0568b95
#
_cell.length_a   1.000
_cell.length_b   1.000
_cell.length_c   1.000
_cell.angle_alpha   90.00
_cell.angle_beta   90.00
_cell.angle_gamma   90.00
#
_symmetry.space_group_name_H-M   'P 1'
#
loop_
_entity.id
_entity.type
_entity.pdbx_description
1 polymer ?
#
loop_
_entity_poly.entity_id
_entity_poly.type
_entity_poly.pdbx_seq_one_letter_code
_entity_poly.pdbx_strand_id
1 'polypeptide(L)'
;TRRISSAASDVYKRQAIDAAVQSKLLGAHDVTVVYRRSMEEMPASLYEQELAKSKGVKFIYNSRPVQIVGSEGISSIKFQNTQHDTEFSLPADHLLKAIGQIMDELPIELSRENNKIKVDENFKTDVANVWAGGDCASIGEDLTVTAVAQGRDAAINIHASLSGEI
;
A
#
# COMPACT_ATOMS: atom_id res chain seq x y z
N THR A 1 13.97 14.05 19.99
CA THR A 1 13.09 12.89 20.12
C THR A 1 12.25 12.80 18.87
N ARG A 2 12.39 11.74 18.06
CA ARG A 2 11.64 11.57 16.83
C ARG A 2 10.40 10.72 17.08
N ARG A 3 9.23 11.23 16.73
CA ARG A 3 7.95 10.54 16.81
C ARG A 3 7.43 10.28 15.42
N ILE A 4 7.11 9.03 15.10
CA ILE A 4 6.60 8.61 13.81
C ILE A 4 5.22 8.01 14.00
N SER A 5 4.22 8.53 13.27
CA SER A 5 2.91 7.91 13.14
C SER A 5 2.72 7.42 11.71
N SER A 6 2.29 6.19 11.54
CA SER A 6 1.93 5.65 10.24
C SER A 6 0.45 5.28 10.19
N ALA A 7 -0.23 5.61 9.09
CA ALA A 7 -1.59 5.16 8.82
C ALA A 7 -1.54 4.06 7.75
N ALA A 8 -2.12 2.91 8.02
CA ALA A 8 -2.15 1.76 7.11
C ALA A 8 -3.55 1.52 6.54
N SER A 9 -3.63 1.19 5.26
CA SER A 9 -4.84 0.75 4.56
C SER A 9 -4.63 -0.60 3.87
N ASP A 10 -5.74 -1.20 3.40
CA ASP A 10 -5.93 -2.61 3.10
C ASP A 10 -5.02 -3.30 2.07
N VAL A 11 -4.35 -2.61 1.18
CA VAL A 11 -3.74 -3.24 0.00
C VAL A 11 -2.23 -3.52 0.16
N TYR A 12 -1.49 -2.73 0.95
CA TYR A 12 -0.04 -2.91 1.13
C TYR A 12 0.31 -3.25 2.58
N LYS A 13 -0.08 -4.41 2.96
CA LYS A 13 -0.22 -4.97 4.30
C LYS A 13 1.05 -5.03 5.13
N ARG A 14 2.19 -5.31 4.48
CA ARG A 14 3.50 -5.45 5.13
C ARG A 14 4.23 -4.13 5.24
N GLN A 15 4.09 -3.24 4.27
CA GLN A 15 4.84 -1.99 4.22
C GLN A 15 4.68 -1.11 5.46
N ALA A 16 3.46 -1.02 6.03
CA ALA A 16 3.22 -0.25 7.23
C ALA A 16 3.92 -0.83 8.46
N ILE A 17 3.87 -2.16 8.61
CA ILE A 17 4.52 -2.88 9.72
C ILE A 17 6.03 -2.81 9.54
N ASP A 18 6.54 -3.07 8.35
CA ASP A 18 7.97 -3.01 8.04
C ASP A 18 8.52 -1.59 8.29
N ALA A 19 7.83 -0.56 7.79
CA ALA A 19 8.21 0.83 8.03
C ALA A 19 8.22 1.19 9.51
N ALA A 20 7.25 0.71 10.28
CA ALA A 20 7.18 0.94 11.72
C ALA A 20 8.32 0.24 12.47
N VAL A 21 8.59 -1.03 12.14
CA VAL A 21 9.69 -1.80 12.74
C VAL A 21 11.03 -1.17 12.39
N GLN A 22 11.28 -0.83 11.13
CA GLN A 22 12.51 -0.18 10.69
C GLN A 22 12.69 1.18 11.38
N SER A 23 11.63 1.95 11.52
CA SER A 23 11.68 3.23 12.23
C SER A 23 12.11 3.07 13.69
N LYS A 24 11.60 2.03 14.37
CA LYS A 24 12.06 1.70 15.74
C LYS A 24 13.52 1.30 15.78
N LEU A 25 13.97 0.44 14.86
CA LEU A 25 15.36 -0.01 14.77
C LEU A 25 16.32 1.14 14.44
N LEU A 26 15.88 2.15 13.68
CA LEU A 26 16.63 3.38 13.38
C LEU A 26 16.60 4.40 14.54
N GLY A 27 16.01 4.07 15.68
CA GLY A 27 16.06 4.88 16.90
C GLY A 27 14.90 5.85 17.07
N ALA A 28 13.78 5.66 16.36
CA ALA A 28 12.60 6.45 16.64
C ALA A 28 12.05 6.12 18.03
N HIS A 29 11.84 7.14 18.86
CA HIS A 29 11.42 6.98 20.25
C HIS A 29 10.00 6.44 20.36
N ASP A 30 9.06 7.06 19.64
CA ASP A 30 7.66 6.63 19.60
C ASP A 30 7.28 6.32 18.14
N VAL A 31 6.77 5.10 17.92
CA VAL A 31 6.22 4.68 16.63
C VAL A 31 4.84 4.08 16.86
N THR A 32 3.85 4.62 16.15
CA THR A 32 2.46 4.18 16.27
C THR A 32 1.92 3.85 14.88
N VAL A 33 1.41 2.63 14.71
CA VAL A 33 0.61 2.22 13.55
C VAL A 33 -0.85 2.53 13.85
N VAL A 34 -1.48 3.34 13.01
CA VAL A 34 -2.91 3.62 13.11
C VAL A 34 -3.62 2.93 11.96
N TYR A 35 -4.61 2.12 12.29
CA TYR A 35 -5.36 1.32 11.32
C TYR A 35 -6.87 1.60 11.43
N ARG A 36 -7.52 1.72 10.27
CA ARG A 36 -8.93 2.18 10.21
C ARG A 36 -9.98 1.14 10.63
N ARG A 37 -9.58 -0.13 10.70
CA ARG A 37 -10.44 -1.26 11.08
C ARG A 37 -9.93 -1.95 12.34
N SER A 38 -10.53 -3.08 12.69
CA SER A 38 -10.13 -3.88 13.84
C SER A 38 -8.79 -4.62 13.64
N MET A 39 -8.27 -5.18 14.69
CA MET A 39 -7.04 -5.98 14.67
C MET A 39 -7.20 -7.22 13.80
N GLU A 40 -8.37 -7.86 13.88
CA GLU A 40 -8.71 -9.08 13.15
C GLU A 40 -8.81 -8.85 11.64
N GLU A 41 -9.25 -7.65 11.26
CA GLU A 41 -9.33 -7.25 9.85
C GLU A 41 -8.01 -6.73 9.30
N MET A 42 -6.99 -6.61 10.15
CA MET A 42 -5.67 -6.19 9.71
C MET A 42 -5.03 -7.31 8.87
N PRO A 43 -4.68 -7.01 7.63
CA PRO A 43 -4.16 -8.03 6.72
C PRO A 43 -2.73 -8.50 7.01
N ALA A 44 -1.99 -7.78 7.88
CA ALA A 44 -0.72 -8.25 8.39
C ALA A 44 -0.94 -9.47 9.29
N SER A 45 -0.09 -10.49 9.17
CA SER A 45 -0.20 -11.70 9.98
C SER A 45 -0.07 -11.37 11.48
N LEU A 46 -0.66 -12.21 12.32
CA LEU A 46 -0.51 -12.07 13.77
C LEU A 46 0.97 -12.09 14.18
N TYR A 47 1.78 -12.89 13.51
CA TYR A 47 3.23 -12.93 13.76
C TYR A 47 3.90 -11.58 13.50
N GLU A 48 3.60 -10.92 12.38
CA GLU A 48 4.15 -9.59 12.03
C GLU A 48 3.69 -8.53 13.04
N GLN A 49 2.42 -8.57 13.44
CA GLN A 49 1.89 -7.65 14.46
C GLN A 49 2.58 -7.85 15.82
N GLU A 50 2.75 -9.09 16.29
CA GLU A 50 3.40 -9.41 17.54
C GLU A 50 4.90 -9.07 17.51
N LEU A 51 5.57 -9.33 16.38
CA LEU A 51 6.95 -8.91 16.18
C LEU A 51 7.09 -7.39 16.30
N ALA A 52 6.23 -6.62 15.66
CA ALA A 52 6.26 -5.16 15.75
C ALA A 52 6.00 -4.67 17.18
N LYS A 53 5.02 -5.24 17.89
CA LYS A 53 4.76 -4.95 19.29
C LYS A 53 5.98 -5.25 20.18
N SER A 54 6.66 -6.39 19.96
CA SER A 54 7.87 -6.78 20.70
C SER A 54 9.02 -5.79 20.51
N LYS A 55 9.04 -5.04 19.39
CA LYS A 55 9.99 -3.94 19.11
C LYS A 55 9.52 -2.60 19.66
N GLY A 56 8.39 -2.53 20.35
CA GLY A 56 7.85 -1.32 20.96
C GLY A 56 7.05 -0.45 20.01
N VAL A 57 6.54 -1.00 18.90
CA VAL A 57 5.56 -0.34 18.05
C VAL A 57 4.19 -0.37 18.74
N LYS A 58 3.53 0.78 18.81
CA LYS A 58 2.16 0.92 19.33
C LYS A 58 1.16 0.75 18.19
N PHE A 59 -0.01 0.19 18.49
CA PHE A 59 -1.11 0.04 17.54
C PHE A 59 -2.36 0.75 18.06
N ILE A 60 -3.02 1.48 17.16
CA ILE A 60 -4.33 2.07 17.38
C ILE A 60 -5.23 1.60 16.23
N TYR A 61 -6.25 0.85 16.58
CA TYR A 61 -7.22 0.30 15.64
C TYR A 61 -8.47 1.18 15.55
N ASN A 62 -9.32 0.90 14.58
CA ASN A 62 -10.58 1.59 14.36
C ASN A 62 -10.42 3.12 14.31
N SER A 63 -9.36 3.60 13.68
CA SER A 63 -9.04 5.02 13.62
C SER A 63 -8.48 5.43 12.28
N ARG A 64 -8.95 6.57 11.76
CA ARG A 64 -8.48 7.14 10.49
C ARG A 64 -7.93 8.55 10.70
N PRO A 65 -6.92 8.97 9.95
CA PRO A 65 -6.45 10.35 10.01
C PRO A 65 -7.50 11.27 9.36
N VAL A 66 -7.71 12.43 9.97
CA VAL A 66 -8.64 13.45 9.47
C VAL A 66 -7.93 14.77 9.19
N GLN A 67 -6.83 15.08 9.90
CA GLN A 67 -6.11 16.32 9.69
C GLN A 67 -4.63 16.18 10.11
N ILE A 68 -3.76 16.77 9.33
CA ILE A 68 -2.35 17.00 9.69
C ILE A 68 -2.23 18.43 10.18
N VAL A 69 -1.61 18.63 11.33
CA VAL A 69 -1.42 19.95 11.96
C VAL A 69 0.07 20.27 12.01
N GLY A 70 0.42 21.50 11.63
CA GLY A 70 1.78 22.04 11.63
C GLY A 70 1.93 23.19 10.63
N SER A 71 2.91 24.06 10.82
CA SER A 71 3.18 25.22 9.95
C SER A 71 4.44 25.05 9.12
N GLU A 72 5.56 24.69 9.75
CA GLU A 72 6.85 24.44 9.08
C GLU A 72 7.19 22.95 8.99
N GLY A 73 6.36 22.11 9.54
CA GLY A 73 6.45 20.65 9.59
C GLY A 73 5.28 20.08 10.34
N ILE A 74 5.22 18.76 10.46
CA ILE A 74 4.17 18.08 11.20
C ILE A 74 4.43 18.27 12.70
N SER A 75 3.42 18.74 13.43
CA SER A 75 3.44 18.82 14.90
C SER A 75 2.51 17.79 15.56
N SER A 76 1.39 17.51 14.91
CA SER A 76 0.44 16.48 15.35
C SER A 76 -0.43 16.01 14.21
N ILE A 77 -1.09 14.87 14.42
CA ILE A 77 -2.09 14.33 13.50
C ILE A 77 -3.35 14.08 14.29
N LYS A 78 -4.47 14.61 13.76
CA LYS A 78 -5.80 14.37 14.31
C LYS A 78 -6.37 13.12 13.66
N PHE A 79 -6.92 12.25 14.49
CA PHE A 79 -7.59 11.01 14.12
C PHE A 79 -9.02 11.01 14.59
N GLN A 80 -9.86 10.28 13.87
CA GLN A 80 -11.25 10.00 14.24
C GLN A 80 -11.41 8.49 14.44
N ASN A 81 -11.99 8.11 15.57
CA ASN A 81 -12.38 6.72 15.79
C ASN A 81 -13.55 6.37 14.87
N THR A 82 -13.44 5.25 14.15
CA THR A 82 -14.43 4.83 13.15
C THR A 82 -15.66 4.14 13.72
N GLN A 83 -15.64 3.78 15.02
CA GLN A 83 -16.76 3.11 15.69
C GLN A 83 -17.57 4.09 16.56
N HIS A 84 -16.90 5.07 17.18
CA HIS A 84 -17.52 5.96 18.16
C HIS A 84 -17.57 7.42 17.74
N ASP A 85 -17.09 7.73 16.56
CA ASP A 85 -17.04 9.10 15.98
C ASP A 85 -16.34 10.14 16.88
N THR A 86 -15.45 9.68 17.75
CA THR A 86 -14.67 10.52 18.64
C THR A 86 -13.32 10.88 18.00
N GLU A 87 -12.88 12.13 18.23
CA GLU A 87 -11.60 12.60 17.74
C GLU A 87 -10.53 12.63 18.83
N PHE A 88 -9.29 12.37 18.44
CA PHE A 88 -8.11 12.52 19.29
C PHE A 88 -6.92 12.97 18.45
N SER A 89 -5.88 13.49 19.11
CA SER A 89 -4.66 13.93 18.43
C SER A 89 -3.43 13.21 18.98
N LEU A 90 -2.52 12.86 18.08
CA LEU A 90 -1.20 12.34 18.45
C LEU A 90 -0.13 13.32 18.01
N PRO A 91 0.83 13.67 18.87
CA PRO A 91 2.01 14.40 18.45
C PRO A 91 2.82 13.53 17.47
N ALA A 92 3.31 14.16 16.40
CA ALA A 92 4.11 13.47 15.38
C ALA A 92 5.09 14.44 14.73
N ASP A 93 6.30 13.97 14.47
CA ASP A 93 7.30 14.68 13.68
C ASP A 93 7.31 14.18 12.24
N HIS A 94 6.89 12.92 12.01
CA HIS A 94 6.86 12.26 10.71
C HIS A 94 5.56 11.45 10.54
N LEU A 95 5.04 11.43 9.33
CA LEU A 95 3.92 10.58 8.92
C LEU A 95 4.35 9.74 7.72
N LEU A 96 4.28 8.41 7.88
CA LEU A 96 4.45 7.46 6.79
C LEU A 96 3.07 6.99 6.33
N LYS A 97 2.75 7.26 5.07
CA LYS A 97 1.47 6.87 4.48
C LYS A 97 1.62 5.54 3.74
N ALA A 98 1.03 4.49 4.29
CA ALA A 98 1.00 3.13 3.72
C ALA A 98 -0.47 2.66 3.58
N ILE A 99 -1.25 3.42 2.81
CA ILE A 99 -2.71 3.27 2.68
C ILE A 99 -3.15 2.51 1.43
N GLY A 100 -2.20 1.89 0.73
CA GLY A 100 -2.43 1.24 -0.55
C GLY A 100 -2.48 2.23 -1.72
N GLN A 101 -2.67 1.68 -2.90
CA GLN A 101 -2.78 2.42 -4.15
C GLN A 101 -4.09 2.05 -4.84
N ILE A 102 -4.60 2.97 -5.61
CA ILE A 102 -5.68 2.76 -6.56
C ILE A 102 -5.16 3.11 -7.95
N MET A 103 -5.68 2.44 -8.96
CA MET A 103 -5.37 2.80 -10.33
C MET A 103 -6.04 4.14 -10.65
N ASP A 104 -5.24 5.07 -11.14
CA ASP A 104 -5.70 6.37 -11.60
C ASP A 104 -6.40 6.26 -12.97
N GLU A 105 -6.97 7.35 -13.46
CA GLU A 105 -7.47 7.43 -14.82
C GLU A 105 -6.31 7.31 -15.81
N LEU A 106 -6.50 6.45 -16.80
CA LEU A 106 -5.50 6.26 -17.85
C LEU A 106 -5.83 7.16 -19.04
N PRO A 107 -4.83 7.60 -19.81
CA PRO A 107 -5.05 8.45 -20.99
C PRO A 107 -5.76 7.69 -22.14
N ILE A 108 -5.94 6.40 -21.99
CA ILE A 108 -6.65 5.51 -22.92
C ILE A 108 -7.69 4.69 -22.16
N GLU A 109 -8.81 4.41 -22.79
CA GLU A 109 -9.83 3.56 -22.22
C GLU A 109 -9.43 2.09 -22.39
N LEU A 110 -9.31 1.37 -21.28
CA LEU A 110 -8.96 -0.05 -21.21
C LEU A 110 -10.01 -0.80 -20.41
N SER A 111 -10.36 -2.00 -20.87
CA SER A 111 -11.23 -2.90 -20.10
C SER A 111 -10.62 -3.22 -18.75
N ARG A 112 -11.46 -3.24 -17.72
CA ARG A 112 -11.04 -3.52 -16.33
C ARG A 112 -11.74 -4.74 -15.78
N GLU A 113 -11.02 -5.49 -14.97
CA GLU A 113 -11.52 -6.60 -14.19
C GLU A 113 -11.00 -6.47 -12.75
N ASN A 114 -11.90 -6.51 -11.76
CA ASN A 114 -11.55 -6.33 -10.34
C ASN A 114 -10.71 -5.06 -10.07
N ASN A 115 -11.03 -3.97 -10.74
CA ASN A 115 -10.30 -2.69 -10.66
C ASN A 115 -8.87 -2.70 -11.22
N LYS A 116 -8.49 -3.75 -11.96
CA LYS A 116 -7.21 -3.89 -12.65
C LYS A 116 -7.42 -3.90 -14.16
N ILE A 117 -6.37 -3.64 -14.92
CA ILE A 117 -6.38 -3.72 -16.38
C ILE A 117 -6.60 -5.17 -16.80
N LYS A 118 -7.66 -5.44 -17.57
CA LYS A 118 -7.91 -6.77 -18.11
C LYS A 118 -6.86 -7.10 -19.17
N VAL A 119 -6.21 -8.25 -19.02
CA VAL A 119 -5.23 -8.79 -19.98
C VAL A 119 -5.52 -10.26 -20.27
N ASP A 120 -5.04 -10.73 -21.40
CA ASP A 120 -5.01 -12.14 -21.74
C ASP A 120 -3.75 -12.84 -21.18
N GLU A 121 -3.58 -14.12 -21.47
CA GLU A 121 -2.43 -14.92 -21.06
C GLU A 121 -1.08 -14.43 -21.59
N ASN A 122 -1.08 -13.58 -22.61
CA ASN A 122 0.06 -12.93 -23.22
C ASN A 122 0.29 -11.49 -22.75
N PHE A 123 -0.43 -11.08 -21.67
CA PHE A 123 -0.41 -9.72 -21.11
C PHE A 123 -0.92 -8.64 -22.05
N LYS A 124 -1.63 -9.02 -23.12
CA LYS A 124 -2.20 -8.09 -24.10
C LYS A 124 -3.56 -7.59 -23.62
N THR A 125 -3.78 -6.30 -23.77
CA THR A 125 -5.07 -5.67 -23.48
C THR A 125 -6.03 -5.77 -24.68
N ASP A 126 -7.25 -5.30 -24.50
CA ASP A 126 -8.23 -5.16 -25.59
C ASP A 126 -7.90 -4.03 -26.58
N VAL A 127 -6.94 -3.19 -26.26
CA VAL A 127 -6.45 -2.13 -27.18
C VAL A 127 -5.23 -2.62 -27.94
N ALA A 128 -5.23 -2.43 -29.25
CA ALA A 128 -4.13 -2.87 -30.12
C ALA A 128 -2.80 -2.22 -29.71
N ASN A 129 -1.74 -3.02 -29.69
CA ASN A 129 -0.37 -2.63 -29.33
C ASN A 129 -0.22 -2.10 -27.89
N VAL A 130 -1.10 -2.53 -26.98
CA VAL A 130 -1.01 -2.19 -25.54
C VAL A 130 -0.97 -3.47 -24.73
N TRP A 131 0.03 -3.57 -23.87
CA TRP A 131 0.22 -4.67 -22.91
C TRP A 131 0.28 -4.10 -21.50
N ALA A 132 -0.08 -4.89 -20.50
CA ALA A 132 0.03 -4.52 -19.10
C ALA A 132 0.49 -5.70 -18.25
N GLY A 133 1.32 -5.45 -17.25
CA GLY A 133 1.82 -6.44 -16.30
C GLY A 133 2.08 -5.81 -14.93
N GLY A 134 2.35 -6.64 -13.93
CA GLY A 134 2.52 -6.23 -12.54
C GLY A 134 1.20 -6.00 -11.83
N ASP A 135 1.23 -5.29 -10.72
CA ASP A 135 0.09 -5.09 -9.82
C ASP A 135 -1.15 -4.45 -10.48
N CYS A 136 -0.95 -3.76 -11.61
CA CYS A 136 -2.05 -3.17 -12.37
C CYS A 136 -2.79 -4.15 -13.28
N ALA A 137 -2.23 -5.33 -13.58
CA ALA A 137 -2.83 -6.33 -14.45
C ALA A 137 -3.79 -7.25 -13.68
N SER A 138 -4.83 -7.76 -14.35
CA SER A 138 -5.88 -8.58 -13.73
C SER A 138 -5.45 -10.01 -13.38
N ILE A 139 -4.27 -10.44 -13.81
CA ILE A 139 -3.74 -11.79 -13.61
C ILE A 139 -2.50 -11.78 -12.71
N GLY A 140 -2.31 -12.86 -11.94
CA GLY A 140 -1.17 -13.05 -11.05
C GLY A 140 -1.39 -12.45 -9.65
N GLU A 141 -0.37 -12.61 -8.81
CA GLU A 141 -0.35 -12.11 -7.45
C GLU A 141 0.39 -10.76 -7.38
N ASP A 142 0.00 -9.89 -6.45
CA ASP A 142 0.61 -8.57 -6.22
C ASP A 142 1.96 -8.73 -5.47
N LEU A 143 2.94 -9.30 -6.17
CA LEU A 143 4.30 -9.56 -5.67
C LEU A 143 5.33 -8.98 -6.63
N THR A 144 6.40 -8.44 -6.07
CA THR A 144 7.52 -7.88 -6.87
C THR A 144 8.09 -8.90 -7.86
N VAL A 145 8.24 -10.16 -7.44
CA VAL A 145 8.75 -11.23 -8.32
C VAL A 145 7.78 -11.54 -9.45
N THR A 146 6.48 -11.51 -9.20
CA THR A 146 5.43 -11.66 -10.22
C THR A 146 5.47 -10.51 -11.21
N ALA A 147 5.56 -9.28 -10.74
CA ALA A 147 5.65 -8.09 -11.60
C ALA A 147 6.86 -8.13 -12.53
N VAL A 148 8.03 -8.56 -12.02
CA VAL A 148 9.26 -8.73 -12.84
C VAL A 148 9.08 -9.82 -13.90
N ALA A 149 8.49 -10.97 -13.53
CA ALA A 149 8.23 -12.07 -14.46
C ALA A 149 7.25 -11.63 -15.55
N GLN A 150 6.14 -10.99 -15.18
CA GLN A 150 5.14 -10.49 -16.13
C GLN A 150 5.71 -9.42 -17.07
N GLY A 151 6.58 -8.52 -16.59
CA GLY A 151 7.26 -7.54 -17.42
C GLY A 151 8.17 -8.20 -18.47
N ARG A 152 8.93 -9.24 -18.09
CA ARG A 152 9.72 -10.03 -19.03
C ARG A 152 8.84 -10.74 -20.06
N ASP A 153 7.78 -11.40 -19.63
CA ASP A 153 6.94 -12.21 -20.49
C ASP A 153 6.12 -11.31 -21.44
N ALA A 154 5.64 -10.18 -20.98
CA ALA A 154 5.03 -9.16 -21.83
C ALA A 154 6.02 -8.64 -22.91
N ALA A 155 7.28 -8.37 -22.53
CA ALA A 155 8.30 -7.93 -23.50
C ALA A 155 8.59 -8.97 -24.58
N ILE A 156 8.63 -10.27 -24.23
CA ILE A 156 8.76 -11.37 -25.20
C ILE A 156 7.57 -11.38 -26.17
N ASN A 157 6.35 -11.25 -25.66
CA ASN A 157 5.14 -11.22 -26.48
C ASN A 157 5.06 -9.98 -27.38
N ILE A 158 5.49 -8.82 -26.88
CA ILE A 158 5.63 -7.61 -27.71
C ILE A 158 6.61 -7.86 -28.86
N HIS A 159 7.76 -8.44 -28.57
CA HIS A 159 8.78 -8.73 -29.59
C HIS A 159 8.22 -9.67 -30.67
N ALA A 160 7.61 -10.78 -30.27
CA ALA A 160 7.02 -11.75 -31.18
C ALA A 160 5.93 -11.11 -32.06
N SER A 161 5.06 -10.28 -31.46
CA SER A 161 4.02 -9.53 -32.19
C SER A 161 4.58 -8.55 -33.23
N LEU A 162 5.71 -7.89 -32.93
CA LEU A 162 6.36 -6.95 -33.84
C LEU A 162 7.20 -7.65 -34.92
N SER A 163 7.74 -8.82 -34.63
CA SER A 163 8.54 -9.63 -35.56
C SER A 163 7.67 -10.46 -36.51
N GLY A 164 6.36 -10.52 -36.31
CA GLY A 164 5.45 -11.33 -37.11
C GLY A 164 5.58 -12.84 -36.85
N GLU A 165 6.04 -13.21 -35.66
CA GLU A 165 6.19 -14.61 -35.20
C GLU A 165 4.91 -15.16 -34.55
N ILE A 166 3.87 -14.32 -34.39
CA ILE A 166 2.54 -14.65 -33.87
C ILE A 166 1.47 -14.07 -34.79
#